data_f29ad73a828b466a6fd2faaaaacdadc0
#
_entry.id   f29ad73a828b466a6fd2faaaaacdadc0
#
_cell.length_a   1.000
_cell.length_b   1.000
_cell.length_c   1.000
_cell.angle_alpha   90.00
_cell.angle_beta   90.00
_cell.angle_gamma   90.00
#
_symmetry.space_group_name_H-M   'P 1'
#
loop_
_entity.id
_entity.type
_entity.pdbx_description
1 polymer ?
#
loop_
_entity_poly.entity_id
_entity_poly.type
_entity_poly.pdbx_seq_one_letter_code
_entity_poly.pdbx_strand_id
1 'polypeptide(L)'
;MPRAIWSGSISFGLVSIPVKLFSAVSEQSVRFNQLDGRDHARVRQKRVNESTGEEVPYDEIVKGYELSSGSWVVVTDDDMAQLMPEQNRLIELEEFVDLDEIDPVYFSGSYWAAPADAAKPYALLATALEGANKVGLGRFVMRSKQHLVVVRSVETKLMLSVMVWADEVNAPEVIPGMEKPADIELSEKELAMASSLIDSLTEAFDPSKYVDTYREAVLELIERKADGSETSVSAPTDDGEDQVIDLMAALEASVAAAKEARKAPKDEADEPAAESA
;
A
#
# COMPACT_ATOMS: atom_id res chain seq x y z
N MET A 1 -2.08 -21.61 5.64
CA MET A 1 -0.75 -21.39 5.01
C MET A 1 -0.91 -20.42 3.85
N PRO A 2 -0.05 -19.43 3.68
CA PRO A 2 -0.10 -18.54 2.54
C PRO A 2 0.06 -19.33 1.22
N ARG A 3 -0.75 -18.98 0.22
CA ARG A 3 -0.72 -19.60 -1.10
C ARG A 3 0.16 -18.78 -2.04
N ALA A 4 1.03 -19.45 -2.80
CA ALA A 4 1.79 -18.80 -3.85
C ALA A 4 0.84 -18.23 -4.91
N ILE A 5 1.04 -16.96 -5.26
CA ILE A 5 0.21 -16.25 -6.26
C ILE A 5 0.84 -16.29 -7.64
N TRP A 6 2.15 -16.54 -7.72
CA TRP A 6 2.91 -16.65 -8.95
C TRP A 6 4.12 -17.57 -8.73
N SER A 7 4.58 -18.24 -9.78
CA SER A 7 5.78 -19.08 -9.78
C SER A 7 6.53 -18.88 -11.08
N GLY A 8 7.86 -18.73 -10.99
CA GLY A 8 8.74 -18.49 -12.12
C GLY A 8 10.18 -18.37 -11.66
N SER A 9 11.00 -17.58 -12.35
CA SER A 9 12.40 -17.39 -12.00
C SER A 9 12.77 -15.91 -12.03
N ILE A 10 13.69 -15.51 -11.15
CA ILE A 10 14.42 -14.24 -11.26
C ILE A 10 15.59 -14.50 -12.19
N SER A 11 15.72 -13.70 -13.23
CA SER A 11 16.78 -13.81 -14.23
C SER A 11 17.59 -12.52 -14.31
N PHE A 12 18.91 -12.65 -14.34
CA PHE A 12 19.83 -11.56 -14.65
C PHE A 12 21.05 -12.13 -15.39
N GLY A 13 21.29 -11.66 -16.59
CA GLY A 13 22.29 -12.23 -17.49
C GLY A 13 22.02 -13.71 -17.75
N LEU A 14 22.99 -14.58 -17.43
CA LEU A 14 22.89 -16.04 -17.62
C LEU A 14 22.38 -16.79 -16.37
N VAL A 15 22.09 -16.08 -15.29
CA VAL A 15 21.65 -16.67 -14.01
C VAL A 15 20.13 -16.69 -13.96
N SER A 16 19.56 -17.85 -13.59
CA SER A 16 18.13 -18.02 -13.38
C SER A 16 17.88 -18.68 -12.02
N ILE A 17 17.04 -18.06 -11.19
CA ILE A 17 16.76 -18.45 -9.81
C ILE A 17 15.27 -18.74 -9.69
N PRO A 18 14.84 -20.01 -9.61
CA PRO A 18 13.45 -20.38 -9.44
C PRO A 18 12.89 -19.85 -8.11
N VAL A 19 11.76 -19.16 -8.18
CA VAL A 19 11.08 -18.55 -7.01
C VAL A 19 9.57 -18.70 -7.08
N LYS A 20 8.94 -18.59 -5.90
CA LYS A 20 7.48 -18.47 -5.74
C LYS A 20 7.18 -17.16 -5.02
N LEU A 21 6.21 -16.40 -5.54
CA LEU A 21 5.79 -15.15 -4.93
C LEU A 21 4.59 -15.35 -4.00
N PHE A 22 4.68 -14.77 -2.82
CA PHE A 22 3.64 -14.71 -1.81
C PHE A 22 3.36 -13.25 -1.46
N SER A 23 2.09 -12.88 -1.22
CA SER A 23 1.79 -11.52 -0.76
C SER A 23 2.56 -11.21 0.53
N ALA A 24 3.26 -10.09 0.55
CA ALA A 24 3.95 -9.61 1.75
C ALA A 24 2.99 -8.87 2.70
N VAL A 25 1.86 -8.38 2.16
CA VAL A 25 0.85 -7.63 2.90
C VAL A 25 -0.48 -8.37 2.80
N SER A 26 -1.19 -8.45 3.91
CA SER A 26 -2.54 -8.99 3.99
C SER A 26 -3.45 -7.90 4.53
N GLU A 27 -4.36 -7.44 3.70
CA GLU A 27 -5.35 -6.44 4.08
C GLU A 27 -6.29 -7.01 5.15
N GLN A 28 -6.44 -6.28 6.26
CA GLN A 28 -7.23 -6.70 7.43
C GLN A 28 -8.55 -5.92 7.55
N SER A 29 -9.08 -5.41 6.43
CA SER A 29 -10.34 -4.66 6.43
C SER A 29 -11.54 -5.53 6.81
N VAL A 30 -12.48 -4.98 7.59
CA VAL A 30 -13.75 -5.65 7.90
C VAL A 30 -14.62 -5.68 6.64
N ARG A 31 -14.99 -6.88 6.20
CA ARG A 31 -15.78 -7.08 4.97
C ARG A 31 -17.24 -7.24 5.29
N PHE A 32 -18.06 -6.34 4.74
CA PHE A 32 -19.51 -6.41 4.84
C PHE A 32 -20.11 -7.00 3.55
N ASN A 33 -21.14 -7.85 3.71
CA ASN A 33 -22.01 -8.25 2.61
C ASN A 33 -23.18 -7.28 2.49
N GLN A 34 -23.60 -6.98 1.27
CA GLN A 34 -24.81 -6.21 1.02
C GLN A 34 -26.05 -7.08 1.25
N LEU A 35 -26.95 -6.59 2.08
CA LEU A 35 -28.20 -7.27 2.42
C LEU A 35 -29.39 -6.39 2.01
N ASP A 36 -30.52 -7.00 1.65
CA ASP A 36 -31.79 -6.31 1.48
C ASP A 36 -32.29 -5.84 2.85
N GLY A 37 -32.55 -4.54 2.98
CA GLY A 37 -32.97 -3.93 4.24
C GLY A 37 -34.36 -4.39 4.74
N ARG A 38 -35.12 -5.12 3.92
CA ARG A 38 -36.49 -5.58 4.22
C ARG A 38 -36.51 -6.96 4.91
N ASP A 39 -35.64 -7.86 4.48
CA ASP A 39 -35.64 -9.26 4.91
C ASP A 39 -34.24 -9.77 5.28
N HIS A 40 -33.22 -8.91 5.15
CA HIS A 40 -31.80 -9.20 5.37
C HIS A 40 -31.25 -10.32 4.50
N ALA A 41 -31.89 -10.63 3.37
CA ALA A 41 -31.37 -11.57 2.39
C ALA A 41 -30.16 -10.97 1.65
N ARG A 42 -29.21 -11.83 1.28
CA ARG A 42 -28.01 -11.38 0.56
C ARG A 42 -28.34 -10.89 -0.84
N VAL A 43 -27.95 -9.67 -1.18
CA VAL A 43 -28.12 -9.08 -2.51
C VAL A 43 -27.07 -9.65 -3.46
N ARG A 44 -27.48 -9.94 -4.70
CA ARG A 44 -26.62 -10.32 -5.83
C ARG A 44 -26.72 -9.27 -6.93
N GLN A 45 -25.60 -9.00 -7.58
CA GLN A 45 -25.57 -8.11 -8.75
C GLN A 45 -25.77 -8.90 -10.03
N LYS A 46 -26.61 -8.38 -10.92
CA LYS A 46 -26.80 -8.87 -12.29
C LYS A 46 -26.26 -7.82 -13.28
N ARG A 47 -25.68 -8.28 -14.37
CA ARG A 47 -25.28 -7.40 -15.46
C ARG A 47 -26.41 -7.31 -16.45
N VAL A 48 -26.79 -6.10 -16.80
CA VAL A 48 -27.88 -5.85 -17.73
C VAL A 48 -27.39 -4.96 -18.88
N ASN A 49 -27.91 -5.18 -20.07
CA ASN A 49 -27.70 -4.31 -21.24
C ASN A 49 -28.37 -2.96 -20.94
N GLU A 50 -27.65 -1.88 -21.08
CA GLU A 50 -28.14 -0.53 -20.79
C GLU A 50 -29.32 -0.13 -21.67
N SER A 51 -29.34 -0.57 -22.93
CA SER A 51 -30.38 -0.19 -23.89
C SER A 51 -31.65 -1.03 -23.78
N THR A 52 -31.55 -2.33 -23.45
CA THR A 52 -32.69 -3.25 -23.41
C THR A 52 -33.15 -3.59 -21.99
N GLY A 53 -32.29 -3.41 -20.98
CA GLY A 53 -32.54 -3.83 -19.59
C GLY A 53 -32.46 -5.35 -19.39
N GLU A 54 -32.15 -6.13 -20.43
CA GLU A 54 -32.04 -7.59 -20.35
C GLU A 54 -30.72 -8.02 -19.68
N GLU A 55 -30.75 -9.14 -18.95
CA GLU A 55 -29.58 -9.72 -18.33
C GLU A 55 -28.62 -10.26 -19.40
N VAL A 56 -27.32 -9.88 -19.31
CA VAL A 56 -26.26 -10.33 -20.21
C VAL A 56 -25.47 -11.43 -19.53
N PRO A 57 -25.47 -12.67 -20.11
CA PRO A 57 -24.61 -13.75 -19.63
C PRO A 57 -23.13 -13.36 -19.65
N TYR A 58 -22.35 -13.91 -18.70
CA TYR A 58 -20.95 -13.53 -18.55
C TYR A 58 -20.08 -13.83 -19.78
N ASP A 59 -20.39 -14.92 -20.46
CA ASP A 59 -19.73 -15.42 -21.68
C ASP A 59 -20.06 -14.60 -22.94
N GLU A 60 -21.11 -13.78 -22.89
CA GLU A 60 -21.48 -12.84 -23.97
C GLU A 60 -20.89 -11.42 -23.76
N ILE A 61 -20.21 -11.18 -22.62
CA ILE A 61 -19.61 -9.87 -22.33
C ILE A 61 -18.26 -9.76 -23.05
N VAL A 62 -18.13 -8.78 -23.91
CA VAL A 62 -16.89 -8.42 -24.61
C VAL A 62 -16.29 -7.14 -24.06
N LYS A 63 -15.00 -6.91 -24.30
CA LYS A 63 -14.31 -5.65 -23.94
C LYS A 63 -14.49 -4.64 -25.07
N GLY A 64 -14.93 -3.44 -24.75
CA GLY A 64 -15.03 -2.32 -25.69
C GLY A 64 -14.11 -1.17 -25.24
N TYR A 65 -13.40 -0.57 -26.19
CA TYR A 65 -12.64 0.66 -26.00
C TYR A 65 -13.36 1.82 -26.69
N GLU A 66 -13.69 2.88 -25.94
CA GLU A 66 -14.34 4.06 -26.47
C GLU A 66 -13.32 4.98 -27.15
N LEU A 67 -13.56 5.28 -28.42
CA LEU A 67 -12.76 6.26 -29.17
C LEU A 67 -13.24 7.69 -28.87
N SER A 68 -12.39 8.67 -29.10
CA SER A 68 -12.74 10.09 -28.96
C SER A 68 -13.92 10.54 -29.86
N SER A 69 -14.27 9.74 -30.83
CA SER A 69 -15.46 9.92 -31.69
C SER A 69 -16.77 9.45 -31.02
N GLY A 70 -16.72 8.82 -29.85
CA GLY A 70 -17.89 8.18 -29.22
C GLY A 70 -18.26 6.80 -29.75
N SER A 71 -17.47 6.23 -30.68
CA SER A 71 -17.66 4.87 -31.19
C SER A 71 -16.83 3.86 -30.36
N TRP A 72 -17.35 2.62 -30.28
CA TRP A 72 -16.71 1.54 -29.56
C TRP A 72 -15.95 0.60 -30.49
N VAL A 73 -14.71 0.27 -30.09
CA VAL A 73 -13.94 -0.81 -30.73
C VAL A 73 -13.97 -2.02 -29.80
N VAL A 74 -14.50 -3.14 -30.33
CA VAL A 74 -14.52 -4.41 -29.59
C VAL A 74 -13.12 -5.02 -29.64
N VAL A 75 -12.59 -5.37 -28.48
CA VAL A 75 -11.29 -6.05 -28.29
C VAL A 75 -11.57 -7.43 -27.73
N THR A 76 -11.23 -8.45 -28.51
CA THR A 76 -11.42 -9.86 -28.11
C THR A 76 -10.28 -10.36 -27.24
N ASP A 77 -10.49 -11.48 -26.53
CA ASP A 77 -9.43 -12.13 -25.77
C ASP A 77 -8.32 -12.68 -26.70
N ASP A 78 -8.64 -13.04 -27.93
CA ASP A 78 -7.66 -13.46 -28.94
C ASP A 78 -6.78 -12.29 -29.40
N ASP A 79 -7.34 -11.08 -29.58
CA ASP A 79 -6.57 -9.88 -29.88
C ASP A 79 -5.58 -9.58 -28.74
N MET A 80 -6.06 -9.66 -27.50
CA MET A 80 -5.21 -9.45 -26.33
C MET A 80 -4.12 -10.52 -26.21
N ALA A 81 -4.43 -11.77 -26.54
CA ALA A 81 -3.45 -12.86 -26.49
C ALA A 81 -2.29 -12.67 -27.47
N GLN A 82 -2.55 -12.06 -28.65
CA GLN A 82 -1.52 -11.75 -29.65
C GLN A 82 -0.57 -10.61 -29.20
N LEU A 83 -1.05 -9.72 -28.35
CA LEU A 83 -0.26 -8.59 -27.82
C LEU A 83 0.49 -8.94 -26.54
N MET A 84 0.15 -10.09 -25.91
CA MET A 84 0.85 -10.51 -24.71
C MET A 84 2.32 -10.77 -25.03
N PRO A 85 3.25 -10.13 -24.26
CA PRO A 85 4.63 -10.58 -24.27
C PRO A 85 4.65 -12.09 -23.97
N GLU A 86 5.55 -12.83 -24.60
CA GLU A 86 5.69 -14.26 -24.30
C GLU A 86 5.59 -14.45 -22.80
N GLN A 87 4.71 -15.34 -22.36
CA GLN A 87 4.52 -15.64 -20.92
C GLN A 87 5.74 -16.43 -20.41
N ASN A 88 6.91 -15.83 -20.59
CA ASN A 88 8.11 -16.31 -19.95
C ASN A 88 7.95 -16.00 -18.45
N ARG A 89 7.71 -16.97 -17.63
CA ARG A 89 7.60 -16.83 -16.17
C ARG A 89 8.93 -16.36 -15.56
N LEU A 90 9.42 -15.22 -16.08
CA LEU A 90 10.68 -14.60 -15.70
C LEU A 90 10.41 -13.22 -15.09
N ILE A 91 11.13 -12.92 -14.04
CA ILE A 91 11.38 -11.59 -13.51
C ILE A 91 12.75 -11.23 -14.07
N GLU A 92 12.78 -10.46 -15.14
CA GLU A 92 14.02 -10.11 -15.83
C GLU A 92 14.61 -8.85 -15.22
N LEU A 93 15.75 -8.99 -14.51
CA LEU A 93 16.46 -7.85 -13.94
C LEU A 93 17.36 -7.23 -15.03
N GLU A 94 17.17 -5.94 -15.26
CA GLU A 94 17.83 -5.17 -16.31
C GLU A 94 18.99 -4.34 -15.76
N GLU A 95 18.83 -3.77 -14.55
CA GLU A 95 19.82 -2.90 -13.93
C GLU A 95 19.75 -2.93 -12.39
N PHE A 96 20.74 -2.32 -11.74
CA PHE A 96 20.82 -2.22 -10.29
C PHE A 96 21.06 -0.77 -9.89
N VAL A 97 20.24 -0.26 -8.95
CA VAL A 97 20.26 1.12 -8.47
C VAL A 97 20.29 1.18 -6.95
N ASP A 98 20.52 2.35 -6.37
CA ASP A 98 20.33 2.58 -4.93
C ASP A 98 18.83 2.66 -4.61
N LEU A 99 18.42 2.05 -3.49
CA LEU A 99 17.01 2.10 -3.07
C LEU A 99 16.55 3.54 -2.81
N ASP A 100 17.44 4.38 -2.28
CA ASP A 100 17.16 5.76 -1.92
C ASP A 100 16.93 6.68 -3.14
N GLU A 101 17.33 6.25 -4.35
CA GLU A 101 17.05 6.95 -5.60
C GLU A 101 15.60 6.75 -6.08
N ILE A 102 14.87 5.78 -5.50
CA ILE A 102 13.49 5.48 -5.87
C ILE A 102 12.54 6.15 -4.90
N ASP A 103 11.79 7.16 -5.38
CA ASP A 103 10.77 7.81 -4.58
C ASP A 103 9.68 6.79 -4.17
N PRO A 104 9.24 6.79 -2.89
CA PRO A 104 8.18 5.91 -2.40
C PRO A 104 6.87 5.96 -3.20
N VAL A 105 6.58 7.05 -3.93
CA VAL A 105 5.40 7.19 -4.79
C VAL A 105 5.31 6.11 -5.87
N TYR A 106 6.47 5.57 -6.28
CA TYR A 106 6.52 4.52 -7.30
C TYR A 106 6.10 3.14 -6.79
N PHE A 107 6.06 2.88 -5.47
CA PHE A 107 5.74 1.56 -4.94
C PHE A 107 4.24 1.34 -4.79
N SER A 108 3.71 0.22 -5.33
CA SER A 108 2.29 -0.12 -5.27
C SER A 108 1.98 -1.38 -4.45
N GLY A 109 2.84 -2.37 -4.45
CA GLY A 109 2.60 -3.60 -3.71
C GLY A 109 3.86 -4.47 -3.57
N SER A 110 3.92 -5.31 -2.56
CA SER A 110 5.11 -6.10 -2.26
C SER A 110 4.81 -7.58 -2.07
N TYR A 111 5.76 -8.42 -2.48
CA TYR A 111 5.69 -9.87 -2.43
C TYR A 111 6.99 -10.45 -1.89
N TRP A 112 6.89 -11.45 -1.03
CA TRP A 112 8.03 -12.28 -0.68
C TRP A 112 8.34 -13.25 -1.82
N ALA A 113 9.58 -13.26 -2.27
CA ALA A 113 10.07 -14.24 -3.23
C ALA A 113 10.76 -15.38 -2.47
N ALA A 114 10.07 -16.50 -2.31
CA ALA A 114 10.65 -17.68 -1.67
C ALA A 114 11.40 -18.55 -2.70
N PRO A 115 12.55 -19.14 -2.36
CA PRO A 115 13.24 -20.07 -3.26
C PRO A 115 12.39 -21.30 -3.55
N ALA A 116 12.35 -21.75 -4.81
CA ALA A 116 11.70 -23.01 -5.16
C ALA A 116 12.68 -24.19 -4.94
N ASP A 117 13.65 -24.42 -5.83
CA ASP A 117 14.59 -25.53 -5.74
C ASP A 117 16.05 -25.11 -5.87
N ALA A 118 16.37 -23.83 -5.69
CA ALA A 118 17.69 -23.25 -5.91
C ALA A 118 18.17 -22.38 -4.75
N ALA A 119 18.33 -22.98 -3.56
CA ALA A 119 18.69 -22.26 -2.34
C ALA A 119 20.03 -21.49 -2.43
N LYS A 120 21.07 -22.09 -3.07
CA LYS A 120 22.39 -21.48 -3.16
C LYS A 120 22.43 -20.24 -4.07
N PRO A 121 21.92 -20.25 -5.33
CA PRO A 121 21.85 -19.04 -6.15
C PRO A 121 20.93 -17.96 -5.55
N TYR A 122 19.83 -18.36 -4.89
CA TYR A 122 18.95 -17.44 -4.16
C TYR A 122 19.70 -16.71 -3.04
N ALA A 123 20.39 -17.45 -2.16
CA ALA A 123 21.16 -16.86 -1.07
C ALA A 123 22.28 -15.96 -1.58
N LEU A 124 22.95 -16.36 -2.69
CA LEU A 124 23.98 -15.55 -3.32
C LEU A 124 23.44 -14.19 -3.77
N LEU A 125 22.31 -14.17 -4.50
CA LEU A 125 21.69 -12.92 -4.95
C LEU A 125 21.27 -12.05 -3.77
N ALA A 126 20.58 -12.63 -2.77
CA ALA A 126 20.12 -11.89 -1.60
C ALA A 126 21.30 -11.25 -0.84
N THR A 127 22.36 -12.03 -0.57
CA THR A 127 23.55 -11.52 0.11
C THR A 127 24.30 -10.46 -0.71
N ALA A 128 24.39 -10.64 -2.03
CA ALA A 128 25.06 -9.68 -2.91
C ALA A 128 24.32 -8.34 -2.96
N LEU A 129 22.99 -8.35 -3.08
CA LEU A 129 22.16 -7.14 -3.05
C LEU A 129 22.29 -6.39 -1.70
N GLU A 130 22.24 -7.14 -0.59
CA GLU A 130 22.38 -6.58 0.74
C GLU A 130 23.77 -5.98 0.98
N GLY A 131 24.83 -6.71 0.62
CA GLY A 131 26.21 -6.25 0.77
C GLY A 131 26.57 -5.05 -0.12
N ALA A 132 25.95 -4.96 -1.30
CA ALA A 132 26.12 -3.82 -2.20
C ALA A 132 25.18 -2.63 -1.88
N ASN A 133 24.22 -2.81 -0.99
CA ASN A 133 23.11 -1.86 -0.73
C ASN A 133 22.41 -1.44 -2.03
N LYS A 134 22.18 -2.41 -2.93
CA LYS A 134 21.54 -2.18 -4.23
C LYS A 134 20.25 -2.96 -4.35
N VAL A 135 19.40 -2.52 -5.25
CA VAL A 135 18.17 -3.19 -5.66
C VAL A 135 18.19 -3.44 -7.15
N GLY A 136 17.62 -4.58 -7.59
CA GLY A 136 17.52 -4.90 -9.01
C GLY A 136 16.20 -4.42 -9.59
N LEU A 137 16.26 -3.57 -10.61
CA LEU A 137 15.11 -3.15 -11.43
C LEU A 137 14.87 -4.16 -12.54
N GLY A 138 13.59 -4.42 -12.83
CA GLY A 138 13.26 -5.35 -13.90
C GLY A 138 11.77 -5.34 -14.24
N ARG A 139 11.40 -6.29 -15.10
CA ARG A 139 10.02 -6.47 -15.56
C ARG A 139 9.57 -7.91 -15.42
N PHE A 140 8.29 -8.11 -15.21
CA PHE A 140 7.66 -9.44 -15.27
C PHE A 140 6.19 -9.35 -15.66
N VAL A 141 5.65 -10.48 -16.11
CA VAL A 141 4.22 -10.58 -16.45
C VAL A 141 3.49 -11.35 -15.36
N MET A 142 2.45 -10.73 -14.83
CA MET A 142 1.53 -11.34 -13.87
C MET A 142 0.09 -10.99 -14.23
N ARG A 143 -0.80 -12.00 -14.28
CA ARG A 143 -2.23 -11.83 -14.62
C ARG A 143 -2.42 -11.07 -15.95
N SER A 144 -1.61 -11.43 -16.96
CA SER A 144 -1.67 -10.83 -18.31
C SER A 144 -1.34 -9.32 -18.37
N LYS A 145 -0.67 -8.78 -17.35
CA LYS A 145 -0.16 -7.41 -17.33
C LYS A 145 1.35 -7.44 -17.07
N GLN A 146 2.10 -6.62 -17.83
CA GLN A 146 3.50 -6.35 -17.55
C GLN A 146 3.61 -5.36 -16.38
N HIS A 147 4.53 -5.63 -15.46
CA HIS A 147 4.81 -4.81 -14.31
C HIS A 147 6.29 -4.43 -14.26
N LEU A 148 6.57 -3.20 -13.92
CA LEU A 148 7.88 -2.76 -13.47
C LEU A 148 8.07 -3.20 -12.02
N VAL A 149 9.25 -3.71 -11.67
CA VAL A 149 9.50 -4.24 -10.33
C VAL A 149 10.89 -3.92 -9.82
N VAL A 150 10.99 -3.89 -8.50
CA VAL A 150 12.24 -3.87 -7.76
C VAL A 150 12.39 -5.16 -6.98
N VAL A 151 13.54 -5.79 -7.10
CA VAL A 151 13.95 -6.92 -6.25
C VAL A 151 15.02 -6.45 -5.28
N ARG A 152 14.75 -6.59 -3.98
CA ARG A 152 15.65 -6.19 -2.90
C ARG A 152 15.84 -7.30 -1.87
N SER A 153 16.92 -7.23 -1.12
CA SER A 153 17.14 -8.10 0.05
C SER A 153 16.60 -7.43 1.32
N VAL A 154 15.94 -8.20 2.14
CA VAL A 154 15.51 -7.83 3.49
C VAL A 154 15.86 -8.99 4.41
N GLU A 155 16.82 -8.80 5.31
CA GLU A 155 17.31 -9.86 6.20
C GLU A 155 17.66 -11.15 5.43
N THR A 156 18.43 -11.02 4.37
CA THR A 156 18.83 -12.12 3.46
C THR A 156 17.66 -12.84 2.74
N LYS A 157 16.48 -12.24 2.73
CA LYS A 157 15.31 -12.74 2.00
C LYS A 157 14.98 -11.79 0.84
N LEU A 158 14.63 -12.34 -0.32
CA LEU A 158 14.26 -11.52 -1.47
C LEU A 158 12.81 -11.05 -1.35
N MET A 159 12.63 -9.76 -1.53
CA MET A 159 11.33 -9.10 -1.67
C MET A 159 11.23 -8.48 -3.06
N LEU A 160 10.10 -8.67 -3.70
CA LEU A 160 9.74 -8.03 -4.96
C LEU A 160 8.69 -6.97 -4.68
N SER A 161 8.97 -5.72 -5.04
CA SER A 161 8.01 -4.63 -4.98
C SER A 161 7.60 -4.21 -6.38
N VAL A 162 6.30 -4.20 -6.65
CA VAL A 162 5.75 -3.72 -7.92
C VAL A 162 5.75 -2.19 -7.91
N MET A 163 6.10 -1.62 -9.06
CA MET A 163 6.14 -0.18 -9.25
C MET A 163 5.09 0.27 -10.26
N VAL A 164 4.67 1.51 -10.14
CA VAL A 164 3.88 2.21 -11.16
C VAL A 164 4.83 2.76 -12.24
N TRP A 165 4.29 2.99 -13.45
CA TRP A 165 5.04 3.60 -14.55
C TRP A 165 5.17 5.11 -14.33
N ALA A 166 6.19 5.73 -14.92
CA ALA A 166 6.46 7.15 -14.74
C ALA A 166 5.30 8.05 -15.22
N ASP A 167 4.57 7.63 -16.23
CA ASP A 167 3.39 8.32 -16.78
C ASP A 167 2.12 8.11 -15.94
N GLU A 168 2.13 7.19 -14.96
CA GLU A 168 1.06 7.02 -13.97
C GLU A 168 1.20 7.98 -12.77
N VAL A 169 2.37 8.61 -12.59
CA VAL A 169 2.63 9.54 -11.49
C VAL A 169 2.21 10.96 -11.89
N ASN A 170 1.25 11.53 -11.16
CA ASN A 170 0.82 12.90 -11.39
C ASN A 170 1.91 13.90 -10.98
N ALA A 171 2.30 14.77 -11.89
CA ALA A 171 3.22 15.87 -11.58
C ALA A 171 2.52 16.89 -10.66
N PRO A 172 3.21 17.48 -9.67
CA PRO A 172 2.61 18.47 -8.76
C PRO A 172 1.99 19.66 -9.49
N GLU A 173 2.53 20.04 -10.63
CA GLU A 173 2.11 21.20 -11.44
C GLU A 173 0.69 21.06 -12.02
N VAL A 174 0.17 19.82 -12.14
CA VAL A 174 -1.19 19.59 -12.64
C VAL A 174 -2.24 19.59 -11.52
N ILE A 175 -1.81 19.70 -10.26
CA ILE A 175 -2.68 19.66 -9.08
C ILE A 175 -3.05 21.08 -8.66
N PRO A 176 -4.33 21.49 -8.71
CA PRO A 176 -4.73 22.84 -8.29
C PRO A 176 -4.34 23.11 -6.83
N GLY A 177 -3.80 24.28 -6.55
CA GLY A 177 -3.38 24.68 -5.21
C GLY A 177 -1.95 24.27 -4.82
N MET A 178 -1.25 23.50 -5.65
CA MET A 178 0.19 23.21 -5.47
C MET A 178 1.08 24.32 -6.02
N GLU A 179 0.47 25.44 -6.35
CA GLU A 179 1.12 26.62 -6.89
C GLU A 179 1.98 27.27 -5.79
N LYS A 180 3.21 26.87 -5.74
CA LYS A 180 4.34 27.54 -5.13
C LYS A 180 4.26 27.93 -3.64
N PRO A 181 4.57 27.01 -2.73
CA PRO A 181 5.10 27.42 -1.42
C PRO A 181 6.43 28.20 -1.52
N ALA A 182 7.15 28.09 -2.64
CA ALA A 182 8.48 28.67 -2.82
C ALA A 182 8.51 30.22 -2.87
N ASP A 183 7.38 30.87 -3.17
CA ASP A 183 7.28 32.33 -3.22
C ASP A 183 6.84 32.94 -1.85
N ILE A 184 6.67 32.12 -0.80
CA ILE A 184 6.31 32.59 0.54
C ILE A 184 7.60 32.85 1.32
N GLU A 185 7.80 34.11 1.73
CA GLU A 185 8.92 34.49 2.60
C GLU A 185 8.69 33.93 4.01
N LEU A 186 9.52 32.97 4.41
CA LEU A 186 9.56 32.42 5.77
C LEU A 186 10.68 33.12 6.56
N SER A 187 10.39 33.54 7.78
CA SER A 187 11.43 34.10 8.65
C SER A 187 12.34 32.99 9.21
N GLU A 188 13.62 33.34 9.46
CA GLU A 188 14.56 32.39 10.11
C GLU A 188 14.04 31.89 11.46
N LYS A 189 13.30 32.71 12.19
CA LYS A 189 12.72 32.35 13.50
C LYS A 189 11.63 31.28 13.34
N GLU A 190 10.74 31.41 12.37
CA GLU A 190 9.69 30.40 12.08
C GLU A 190 10.30 29.07 11.68
N LEU A 191 11.30 29.08 10.79
CA LEU A 191 12.03 27.88 10.39
C LEU A 191 12.76 27.22 11.56
N ALA A 192 13.44 27.99 12.40
CA ALA A 192 14.13 27.45 13.57
C ALA A 192 13.16 26.82 14.58
N MET A 193 11.99 27.42 14.79
CA MET A 193 10.97 26.87 15.68
C MET A 193 10.33 25.60 15.12
N ALA A 194 9.99 25.59 13.83
CA ALA A 194 9.46 24.40 13.16
C ALA A 194 10.47 23.24 13.22
N SER A 195 11.75 23.52 12.92
CA SER A 195 12.83 22.50 13.05
C SER A 195 12.96 21.97 14.48
N SER A 196 12.93 22.87 15.48
CA SER A 196 12.98 22.45 16.89
C SER A 196 11.82 21.57 17.31
N LEU A 197 10.61 21.84 16.77
CA LEU A 197 9.44 20.98 17.01
C LEU A 197 9.61 19.59 16.35
N ILE A 198 10.04 19.57 15.09
CA ILE A 198 10.32 18.31 14.37
C ILE A 198 11.35 17.48 15.14
N ASP A 199 12.48 18.09 15.54
CA ASP A 199 13.53 17.40 16.31
C ASP A 199 12.99 16.87 17.63
N SER A 200 12.11 17.64 18.30
CA SER A 200 11.52 17.22 19.57
C SER A 200 10.57 16.03 19.45
N LEU A 201 9.98 15.83 18.28
CA LEU A 201 9.03 14.73 17.99
C LEU A 201 9.69 13.59 17.20
N THR A 202 10.97 13.75 16.81
CA THR A 202 11.69 12.72 16.04
C THR A 202 11.99 11.51 16.89
N GLU A 203 11.50 10.35 16.48
CA GLU A 203 11.74 9.04 17.07
C GLU A 203 12.05 8.00 15.99
N ALA A 204 12.60 6.85 16.38
CA ALA A 204 12.73 5.72 15.49
C ALA A 204 11.34 5.18 15.09
N PHE A 205 11.18 4.85 13.81
CA PHE A 205 9.92 4.29 13.32
C PHE A 205 9.66 2.91 13.92
N ASP A 206 8.57 2.81 14.64
CA ASP A 206 8.05 1.56 15.19
C ASP A 206 6.60 1.35 14.71
N PRO A 207 6.36 0.45 13.76
CA PRO A 207 5.02 0.23 13.21
C PRO A 207 4.03 -0.33 14.24
N SER A 208 4.49 -0.97 15.32
CA SER A 208 3.62 -1.55 16.35
C SER A 208 2.89 -0.49 17.19
N LYS A 209 3.37 0.75 17.18
CA LYS A 209 2.72 1.88 17.87
C LYS A 209 1.43 2.35 17.19
N TYR A 210 1.21 1.97 15.92
CA TYR A 210 0.08 2.44 15.13
C TYR A 210 -0.94 1.31 14.94
N VAL A 211 -2.06 1.44 15.64
CA VAL A 211 -3.16 0.45 15.61
C VAL A 211 -4.34 1.04 14.84
N ASP A 212 -5.03 0.22 14.06
CA ASP A 212 -6.27 0.62 13.39
C ASP A 212 -7.44 0.62 14.40
N THR A 213 -7.57 1.72 15.12
CA THR A 213 -8.60 1.93 16.14
C THR A 213 -10.01 1.94 15.54
N TYR A 214 -10.16 2.34 14.27
CA TYR A 214 -11.46 2.27 13.60
C TYR A 214 -11.90 0.82 13.39
N ARG A 215 -11.00 -0.05 12.94
CA ARG A 215 -11.28 -1.47 12.79
C ARG A 215 -11.67 -2.12 14.12
N GLU A 216 -10.95 -1.80 15.20
CA GLU A 216 -11.27 -2.27 16.55
C GLU A 216 -12.68 -1.83 16.98
N ALA A 217 -13.01 -0.55 16.81
CA ALA A 217 -14.34 -0.02 17.12
C ALA A 217 -15.46 -0.66 16.29
N VAL A 218 -15.19 -0.95 14.99
CA VAL A 218 -16.14 -1.66 14.12
C VAL A 218 -16.37 -3.10 14.60
N LEU A 219 -15.33 -3.82 14.97
CA LEU A 219 -15.44 -5.19 15.47
C LEU A 219 -16.20 -5.21 16.80
N GLU A 220 -15.91 -4.31 17.71
CA GLU A 220 -16.64 -4.14 18.99
C GLU A 220 -18.13 -3.81 18.77
N LEU A 221 -18.44 -2.95 17.79
CA LEU A 221 -19.81 -2.67 17.41
C LEU A 221 -20.55 -3.91 16.90
N ILE A 222 -19.89 -4.72 16.08
CA ILE A 222 -20.46 -5.95 15.56
C ILE A 222 -20.73 -6.95 16.70
N GLU A 223 -19.80 -7.13 17.63
CA GLU A 223 -19.96 -7.99 18.79
C GLU A 223 -21.12 -7.55 19.67
N ARG A 224 -21.18 -6.26 20.02
CA ARG A 224 -22.31 -5.70 20.80
C ARG A 224 -23.66 -5.91 20.12
N LYS A 225 -23.74 -5.74 18.81
CA LYS A 225 -24.97 -5.97 18.04
C LYS A 225 -25.33 -7.46 17.98
N ALA A 226 -24.35 -8.35 17.90
CA ALA A 226 -24.56 -9.79 17.91
C ALA A 226 -25.12 -10.27 19.27
N ASP A 227 -24.69 -9.67 20.38
CA ASP A 227 -25.16 -9.96 21.74
C ASP A 227 -26.50 -9.30 22.08
N GLY A 228 -27.12 -8.57 21.15
CA GLY A 228 -28.43 -7.93 21.33
C GLY A 228 -28.43 -6.69 22.22
N SER A 229 -27.29 -6.13 22.58
CA SER A 229 -27.16 -4.89 23.33
C SER A 229 -27.16 -3.69 22.38
N GLU A 230 -28.32 -3.08 22.15
CA GLU A 230 -28.45 -1.78 21.46
C GLU A 230 -27.97 -0.66 22.37
N THR A 231 -26.76 -0.17 22.16
CA THR A 231 -26.33 1.11 22.76
C THR A 231 -26.00 2.08 21.63
N SER A 232 -26.66 3.24 21.65
CA SER A 232 -26.35 4.34 20.72
C SER A 232 -24.92 4.81 20.94
N VAL A 233 -24.09 4.70 19.93
CA VAL A 233 -22.78 5.33 19.91
C VAL A 233 -22.98 6.80 19.64
N SER A 234 -22.69 7.67 20.63
CA SER A 234 -22.57 9.12 20.38
C SER A 234 -21.41 9.33 19.42
N ALA A 235 -21.71 9.97 18.28
CA ALA A 235 -20.65 10.45 17.40
C ALA A 235 -19.75 11.41 18.18
N PRO A 236 -18.41 11.36 17.98
CA PRO A 236 -17.54 12.39 18.51
C PRO A 236 -17.99 13.74 17.95
N THR A 237 -18.27 14.69 18.82
CA THR A 237 -18.54 16.08 18.44
C THR A 237 -17.22 16.68 17.99
N ASP A 238 -17.14 16.99 16.71
CA ASP A 238 -16.06 17.79 16.13
C ASP A 238 -16.35 19.26 16.50
N ASP A 239 -15.76 19.72 17.61
CA ASP A 239 -15.77 21.12 18.01
C ASP A 239 -14.62 21.87 17.27
N GLY A 240 -14.65 21.82 15.94
CA GLY A 240 -13.75 22.59 15.07
C GLY A 240 -14.19 24.04 14.99
N GLU A 241 -13.90 24.87 16.01
CA GLU A 241 -13.91 26.32 15.84
C GLU A 241 -12.68 26.74 15.02
N ASP A 242 -12.92 27.31 13.83
CA ASP A 242 -11.95 28.02 13.01
C ASP A 242 -11.45 29.30 13.74
N GLN A 243 -10.57 29.12 14.71
CA GLN A 243 -9.81 30.22 15.28
C GLN A 243 -8.60 30.49 14.39
N VAL A 244 -8.47 31.71 13.91
CA VAL A 244 -7.23 32.23 13.30
C VAL A 244 -6.16 32.26 14.41
N ILE A 245 -5.44 31.14 14.54
CA ILE A 245 -4.38 30.97 15.52
C ILE A 245 -3.13 31.65 14.98
N ASP A 246 -2.54 32.55 15.77
CA ASP A 246 -1.19 33.06 15.47
C ASP A 246 -0.24 31.88 15.39
N LEU A 247 0.32 31.65 14.19
CA LEU A 247 1.20 30.51 13.89
C LEU A 247 2.36 30.40 14.89
N MET A 248 2.92 31.55 15.31
CA MET A 248 4.02 31.58 16.26
C MET A 248 3.61 31.14 17.66
N ALA A 249 2.45 31.60 18.14
CA ALA A 249 1.92 31.18 19.44
C ALA A 249 1.57 29.67 19.44
N ALA A 250 1.04 29.14 18.33
CA ALA A 250 0.74 27.72 18.17
C ALA A 250 2.00 26.85 18.18
N LEU A 251 3.06 27.26 17.49
CA LEU A 251 4.36 26.59 17.49
C LEU A 251 5.02 26.59 18.87
N GLU A 252 5.01 27.73 19.58
CA GLU A 252 5.52 27.85 20.95
C GLU A 252 4.81 26.92 21.92
N ALA A 253 3.47 26.88 21.87
CA ALA A 253 2.66 25.99 22.69
C ALA A 253 2.92 24.51 22.38
N SER A 254 3.06 24.15 21.10
CA SER A 254 3.34 22.76 20.68
C SER A 254 4.73 22.29 21.12
N VAL A 255 5.76 23.15 21.04
CA VAL A 255 7.11 22.82 21.56
C VAL A 255 7.09 22.64 23.08
N ALA A 256 6.35 23.48 23.81
CA ALA A 256 6.21 23.33 25.26
C ALA A 256 5.51 22.02 25.63
N ALA A 257 4.41 21.69 24.98
CA ALA A 257 3.65 20.44 25.20
C ALA A 257 4.51 19.19 24.89
N ALA A 258 5.26 19.18 23.79
CA ALA A 258 6.13 18.07 23.42
C ALA A 258 7.26 17.85 24.46
N LYS A 259 7.81 18.93 25.04
CA LYS A 259 8.81 18.85 26.10
C LYS A 259 8.24 18.32 27.43
N GLU A 260 7.00 18.68 27.75
CA GLU A 260 6.31 18.16 28.95
C GLU A 260 5.96 16.67 28.81
N ALA A 261 5.45 16.25 27.66
CA ALA A 261 5.14 14.86 27.36
C ALA A 261 6.38 13.95 27.49
N ARG A 262 7.56 14.43 27.09
CA ARG A 262 8.84 13.68 27.29
C ARG A 262 9.34 13.62 28.73
N LYS A 263 8.86 14.49 29.62
CA LYS A 263 9.24 14.51 31.04
C LYS A 263 8.34 13.63 31.91
N ALA A 264 7.17 13.26 31.43
CA ALA A 264 6.28 12.34 32.14
C ALA A 264 6.94 10.94 32.17
N PRO A 265 7.05 10.29 33.37
CA PRO A 265 7.61 8.95 33.46
C PRO A 265 6.72 7.98 32.69
N LYS A 266 7.32 7.13 31.83
CA LYS A 266 6.65 5.96 31.26
C LYS A 266 6.33 5.04 32.44
N ASP A 267 5.05 4.89 32.78
CA ASP A 267 4.61 3.84 33.70
C ASP A 267 5.04 2.48 33.10
N GLU A 268 5.84 1.75 33.88
CA GLU A 268 6.26 0.39 33.60
C GLU A 268 5.01 -0.48 33.50
N ALA A 269 4.65 -0.85 32.26
CA ALA A 269 3.62 -1.86 32.03
C ALA A 269 4.21 -3.23 32.39
N ASP A 270 3.80 -3.70 33.57
CA ASP A 270 3.59 -5.05 34.07
C ASP A 270 4.25 -6.20 33.27
N GLU A 271 5.35 -6.73 33.82
CA GLU A 271 5.87 -8.05 33.48
C GLU A 271 4.89 -9.12 34.00
N PRO A 272 4.39 -10.04 33.19
CA PRO A 272 3.71 -11.21 33.73
C PRO A 272 4.74 -12.14 34.36
N ALA A 273 4.62 -12.31 35.67
CA ALA A 273 5.38 -13.28 36.48
C ALA A 273 5.28 -14.68 35.87
N ALA A 274 6.44 -15.27 35.56
CA ALA A 274 6.57 -16.70 35.27
C ALA A 274 6.38 -17.46 36.57
N GLU A 275 5.25 -18.15 36.72
CA GLU A 275 5.00 -19.09 37.79
C GLU A 275 5.47 -20.48 37.36
N SER A 276 6.46 -20.96 38.07
CA SER A 276 7.04 -22.32 37.98
C SER A 276 6.15 -23.33 38.68
N ALA A 277 5.72 -24.39 38.01
CA ALA A 277 5.53 -25.74 38.55
C ALA A 277 5.44 -26.77 37.39
#